data_420c91ad79fd777b4066afa565f5dd0c
#
_entry.id   420c91ad79fd777b4066afa565f5dd0c
#
_cell.length_a   1.000
_cell.length_b   1.000
_cell.length_c   1.000
_cell.angle_alpha   90.00
_cell.angle_beta   90.00
_cell.angle_gamma   90.00
#
_symmetry.space_group_name_H-M   'P 1'
#
loop_
_entity.id
_entity.type
_entity.pdbx_description
1 polymer ?
#
loop_
_entity_poly.entity_id
_entity_poly.type
_entity_poly.pdbx_seq_one_letter_code
_entity_poly.pdbx_strand_id
1 'polypeptide(L)'
;DYDVSMIIARELCVPYFKLPGYSVITVKGSNWNLVTGHGHSGAKNGDLELDKLAAVYSKGDVFFLGHNHQLYVKPMDSLVIKDDEETLRRRWYVRGGSFLRYAEYARYSFFPLIRTGWVTMEFTENEINCWEN
;
A
#
# COMPACT_ATOMS: atom_id res chain seq x y z
N ASP A 1 2.33 0.47 26.53
CA ASP A 1 3.01 0.72 25.25
C ASP A 1 2.30 1.86 24.55
N TYR A 2 3.00 2.99 24.40
CA TYR A 2 2.47 4.14 23.68
C TYR A 2 2.66 3.91 22.17
N ASP A 3 1.56 3.78 21.44
CA ASP A 3 1.58 3.74 19.98
C ASP A 3 1.70 5.17 19.44
N VAL A 4 2.89 5.52 18.98
CA VAL A 4 3.18 6.86 18.42
C VAL A 4 2.28 7.18 17.23
N SER A 5 1.93 6.20 16.41
CA SER A 5 1.05 6.40 15.26
C SER A 5 -0.36 6.79 15.69
N MET A 6 -0.85 6.24 16.80
CA MET A 6 -2.14 6.61 17.38
C MET A 6 -2.12 8.07 17.88
N ILE A 7 -1.02 8.50 18.48
CA ILE A 7 -0.88 9.89 18.97
C ILE A 7 -0.89 10.85 17.77
N ILE A 8 -0.11 10.55 16.73
CA ILE A 8 -0.05 11.37 15.51
C ILE A 8 -1.43 11.44 14.85
N ALA A 9 -2.12 10.32 14.70
CA ALA A 9 -3.45 10.29 14.10
C ALA A 9 -4.45 11.17 14.89
N ARG A 10 -4.39 11.11 16.22
CA ARG A 10 -5.20 11.95 17.10
C ARG A 10 -4.91 13.44 16.92
N GLU A 11 -3.65 13.84 16.89
CA GLU A 11 -3.24 15.23 16.69
C GLU A 11 -3.65 15.78 15.31
N LEU A 12 -3.61 14.91 14.28
CA LEU A 12 -4.02 15.25 12.92
C LEU A 12 -5.53 15.11 12.68
N CYS A 13 -6.31 14.67 13.67
CA CYS A 13 -7.75 14.40 13.55
C CYS A 13 -8.08 13.44 12.40
N VAL A 14 -7.22 12.43 12.16
CA VAL A 14 -7.45 11.40 11.15
C VAL A 14 -7.76 10.05 11.80
N PRO A 15 -8.53 9.16 11.13
CA PRO A 15 -8.79 7.82 11.63
C PRO A 15 -7.50 7.03 11.86
N TYR A 16 -7.43 6.33 12.99
CA TYR A 16 -6.35 5.40 13.30
C TYR A 16 -6.85 3.96 13.18
N PHE A 17 -6.13 3.14 12.43
CA PHE A 17 -6.41 1.73 12.29
C PHE A 17 -5.25 0.91 12.84
N LYS A 18 -5.54 0.00 13.78
CA LYS A 18 -4.56 -0.99 14.22
C LYS A 18 -4.44 -2.05 13.13
N LEU A 19 -3.27 -2.19 12.57
CA LEU A 19 -2.91 -2.98 11.39
C LEU A 19 -3.46 -4.42 11.37
N PRO A 20 -3.82 -4.94 10.17
CA PRO A 20 -3.98 -4.24 8.91
C PRO A 20 -5.22 -3.35 8.90
N GLY A 21 -5.15 -2.23 8.18
CA GLY A 21 -6.23 -1.26 8.06
C GLY A 21 -6.98 -1.40 6.74
N TYR A 22 -8.27 -1.06 6.78
CA TYR A 22 -9.14 -0.99 5.61
C TYR A 22 -9.88 0.34 5.63
N SER A 23 -9.84 1.06 4.52
CA SER A 23 -10.50 2.35 4.35
C SER A 23 -11.25 2.41 3.04
N VAL A 24 -12.38 3.08 3.04
CA VAL A 24 -13.12 3.41 1.82
C VAL A 24 -12.90 4.89 1.51
N ILE A 25 -12.41 5.16 0.32
CA ILE A 25 -12.22 6.52 -0.20
C ILE A 25 -13.33 6.78 -1.21
N THR A 26 -14.19 7.76 -0.91
CA THR A 26 -15.31 8.12 -1.78
C THR A 26 -14.98 9.39 -2.57
N VAL A 27 -15.04 9.30 -3.90
CA VAL A 27 -14.83 10.43 -4.79
C VAL A 27 -16.01 10.53 -5.75
N LYS A 28 -16.79 11.60 -5.66
CA LYS A 28 -17.96 11.87 -6.51
C LYS A 28 -18.92 10.68 -6.67
N GLY A 29 -19.09 9.90 -5.59
CA GLY A 29 -19.98 8.72 -5.57
C GLY A 29 -19.30 7.39 -5.90
N SER A 30 -18.08 7.37 -6.44
CA SER A 30 -17.28 6.16 -6.58
C SER A 30 -16.57 5.82 -5.28
N ASN A 31 -16.55 4.53 -4.93
CA ASN A 31 -15.92 4.02 -3.72
C ASN A 31 -14.71 3.17 -4.07
N TRP A 32 -13.57 3.53 -3.50
CA TRP A 32 -12.31 2.83 -3.66
C TRP A 32 -11.85 2.23 -2.34
N ASN A 33 -11.38 1.00 -2.37
CA ASN A 33 -10.98 0.25 -1.18
C ASN A 33 -9.45 0.27 -1.03
N LEU A 34 -8.95 1.03 -0.07
CA LEU A 34 -7.54 1.06 0.31
C LEU A 34 -7.31 0.09 1.47
N VAL A 35 -6.43 -0.88 1.26
CA VAL A 35 -5.99 -1.84 2.29
C VAL A 35 -4.56 -1.52 2.65
N THR A 36 -4.30 -1.26 3.92
CA THR A 36 -2.97 -0.88 4.41
C THR A 36 -2.45 -1.89 5.44
N GLY A 37 -1.17 -2.12 5.44
CA GLY A 37 -0.50 -2.92 6.45
C GLY A 37 0.93 -2.46 6.70
N HIS A 38 1.51 -2.87 7.84
CA HIS A 38 2.91 -2.59 8.11
C HIS A 38 3.83 -3.49 7.27
N GLY A 39 3.45 -4.76 7.09
CA GLY A 39 4.32 -5.79 6.53
C GLY A 39 5.21 -6.45 7.60
N HIS A 40 5.78 -7.60 7.28
CA HIS A 40 6.60 -8.36 8.21
C HIS A 40 7.92 -8.85 7.60
N SER A 41 8.02 -8.84 6.29
CA SER A 41 9.08 -9.54 5.58
C SER A 41 10.11 -8.59 5.01
N GLY A 42 11.37 -8.79 5.39
CA GLY A 42 12.53 -8.29 4.65
C GLY A 42 12.80 -9.09 3.35
N ALA A 43 11.87 -9.96 2.94
CA ALA A 43 12.03 -10.81 1.78
C ALA A 43 12.16 -9.99 0.49
N LYS A 44 13.10 -10.41 -0.36
CA LYS A 44 13.35 -9.79 -1.66
C LYS A 44 12.14 -9.82 -2.61
N ASN A 45 11.19 -10.75 -2.42
CA ASN A 45 9.96 -10.86 -3.18
C ASN A 45 8.84 -10.06 -2.50
N GLY A 46 8.81 -8.77 -2.79
CA GLY A 46 7.79 -7.84 -2.28
C GLY A 46 6.35 -8.24 -2.62
N ASP A 47 6.15 -8.94 -3.72
CA ASP A 47 4.83 -9.32 -4.22
C ASP A 47 4.13 -10.36 -3.34
N LEU A 48 4.84 -11.34 -2.80
CA LEU A 48 4.22 -12.45 -2.05
C LEU A 48 3.38 -11.98 -0.85
N GLU A 49 3.84 -10.95 -0.16
CA GLU A 49 3.11 -10.40 0.99
C GLU A 49 1.89 -9.60 0.56
N LEU A 50 2.00 -8.86 -0.55
CA LEU A 50 0.90 -8.14 -1.18
C LEU A 50 -0.13 -9.10 -1.77
N ASP A 51 0.31 -10.23 -2.37
CA ASP A 51 -0.58 -11.29 -2.87
C ASP A 51 -1.40 -11.91 -1.74
N LYS A 52 -0.77 -12.21 -0.59
CA LYS A 52 -1.48 -12.71 0.60
C LYS A 52 -2.52 -11.71 1.09
N LEU A 53 -2.15 -10.42 1.15
CA LEU A 53 -3.07 -9.37 1.56
C LEU A 53 -4.24 -9.25 0.58
N ALA A 54 -3.97 -9.30 -0.72
CA ALA A 54 -4.99 -9.25 -1.76
C ALA A 54 -5.90 -10.48 -1.78
N ALA A 55 -5.40 -11.65 -1.39
CA ALA A 55 -6.21 -12.85 -1.24
C ALA A 55 -7.20 -12.74 -0.07
N VAL A 56 -6.79 -12.12 1.04
CA VAL A 56 -7.66 -11.88 2.20
C VAL A 56 -8.69 -10.79 1.91
N TYR A 57 -8.26 -9.71 1.28
CA TYR A 57 -9.12 -8.55 0.98
C TYR A 57 -9.46 -8.50 -0.52
N SER A 58 -10.24 -9.46 -1.00
CA SER A 58 -10.55 -9.63 -2.44
C SER A 58 -11.18 -8.39 -3.12
N LYS A 59 -11.84 -7.53 -2.34
CA LYS A 59 -12.45 -6.28 -2.82
C LYS A 59 -11.51 -5.07 -2.78
N GLY A 60 -10.27 -5.24 -2.29
CA GLY A 60 -9.28 -4.16 -2.28
C GLY A 60 -8.93 -3.69 -3.69
N ASP A 61 -8.74 -2.39 -3.84
CA ASP A 61 -8.31 -1.76 -5.10
C ASP A 61 -6.85 -1.31 -5.01
N VAL A 62 -6.41 -0.87 -3.84
CA VAL A 62 -5.01 -0.55 -3.54
C VAL A 62 -4.57 -1.33 -2.31
N PHE A 63 -3.44 -1.99 -2.40
CA PHE A 63 -2.78 -2.71 -1.31
C PHE A 63 -1.46 -2.03 -0.98
N PHE A 64 -1.37 -1.41 0.18
CA PHE A 64 -0.22 -0.65 0.62
C PHE A 64 0.48 -1.32 1.81
N LEU A 65 1.77 -1.58 1.66
CA LEU A 65 2.62 -2.08 2.75
C LEU A 65 3.85 -1.19 2.97
N GLY A 66 4.24 -1.06 4.25
CA GLY A 66 5.47 -0.43 4.67
C GLY A 66 6.60 -1.43 4.96
N HIS A 67 7.28 -1.28 6.07
CA HIS A 67 8.29 -2.10 6.73
C HIS A 67 9.63 -2.27 5.98
N ASN A 68 9.64 -2.83 4.79
CA ASN A 68 10.87 -3.19 4.08
C ASN A 68 11.56 -2.02 3.36
N HIS A 69 11.02 -0.82 3.51
CA HIS A 69 11.56 0.42 2.97
C HIS A 69 11.72 0.44 1.44
N GLN A 70 11.20 -0.55 0.72
CA GLN A 70 11.20 -0.54 -0.74
C GLN A 70 10.21 0.49 -1.26
N LEU A 71 10.64 1.24 -2.26
CA LEU A 71 9.75 2.08 -3.05
C LEU A 71 9.30 1.27 -4.25
N TYR A 72 7.99 1.08 -4.39
CA TYR A 72 7.47 0.18 -5.39
C TYR A 72 6.00 0.44 -5.69
N VAL A 73 5.67 0.51 -6.97
CA VAL A 73 4.29 0.63 -7.47
C VAL A 73 4.12 -0.32 -8.65
N LYS A 74 3.10 -1.18 -8.58
CA LYS A 74 2.81 -2.14 -9.64
C LYS A 74 1.31 -2.25 -9.88
N PRO A 75 0.84 -2.02 -11.12
CA PRO A 75 -0.52 -2.36 -11.50
C PRO A 75 -0.68 -3.88 -11.59
N MET A 76 -1.82 -4.36 -11.10
CA MET A 76 -2.23 -5.76 -11.15
C MET A 76 -3.56 -5.86 -11.86
N ASP A 77 -3.53 -6.20 -13.13
CA ASP A 77 -4.72 -6.32 -13.95
C ASP A 77 -5.28 -7.75 -13.88
N SER A 78 -6.58 -7.86 -13.74
CA SER A 78 -7.31 -9.12 -13.74
C SER A 78 -8.62 -8.99 -14.51
N LEU A 79 -9.04 -10.08 -15.17
CA LEU A 79 -10.37 -10.14 -15.74
C LEU A 79 -11.36 -10.56 -14.64
N VAL A 80 -12.45 -9.84 -14.54
CA VAL A 80 -13.59 -10.17 -13.66
C VAL A 80 -14.85 -10.31 -14.50
N ILE A 81 -15.68 -11.27 -14.16
CA ILE A 81 -16.99 -11.43 -14.80
C ILE A 81 -18.00 -10.67 -13.97
N LYS A 82 -18.67 -9.70 -14.59
CA LYS A 82 -19.74 -8.93 -14.03
C LYS A 82 -20.87 -8.84 -15.03
N ASP A 83 -22.08 -9.24 -14.61
CA ASP A 83 -23.30 -9.21 -15.44
C ASP A 83 -23.09 -9.95 -16.79
N ASP A 84 -22.42 -11.13 -16.75
CA ASP A 84 -22.04 -11.98 -17.89
C ASP A 84 -21.06 -11.33 -18.90
N GLU A 85 -20.45 -10.22 -18.55
CA GLU A 85 -19.41 -9.55 -19.34
C GLU A 85 -18.04 -9.63 -18.66
N GLU A 86 -16.99 -9.84 -19.45
CA GLU A 86 -15.61 -9.72 -18.98
C GLU A 86 -15.21 -8.26 -18.90
N THR A 87 -14.80 -7.83 -17.73
CA THR A 87 -14.29 -6.48 -17.49
C THR A 87 -12.89 -6.52 -16.93
N LEU A 88 -12.04 -5.59 -17.36
CA LEU A 88 -10.72 -5.42 -16.80
C LEU A 88 -10.84 -4.71 -15.45
N ARG A 89 -10.30 -5.35 -14.41
CA ARG A 89 -10.15 -4.73 -13.10
C ARG A 89 -8.67 -4.49 -12.82
N ARG A 90 -8.29 -3.22 -12.68
CA ARG A 90 -6.95 -2.82 -12.23
C ARG A 90 -6.93 -2.66 -10.73
N ARG A 91 -5.92 -3.26 -10.09
CA ARG A 91 -5.58 -3.08 -8.68
C ARG A 91 -4.14 -2.61 -8.58
N TRP A 92 -3.78 -2.03 -7.44
CA TRP A 92 -2.44 -1.50 -7.24
C TRP A 92 -1.75 -2.15 -6.05
N TYR A 93 -0.54 -2.62 -6.28
CA TYR A 93 0.38 -3.05 -5.25
C TYR A 93 1.39 -1.93 -4.99
N VAL A 94 1.47 -1.48 -3.73
CA VAL A 94 2.24 -0.31 -3.34
C VAL A 94 3.10 -0.61 -2.12
N ARG A 95 4.37 -0.21 -2.18
CA ARG A 95 5.24 -0.12 -1.03
C ARG A 95 5.70 1.32 -0.85
N GLY A 96 5.55 1.82 0.37
CA GLY A 96 5.63 3.24 0.68
C GLY A 96 7.02 3.86 0.59
N GLY A 97 8.07 3.05 0.41
CA GLY A 97 9.42 3.58 0.42
C GLY A 97 9.93 3.97 1.80
N SER A 98 10.98 4.76 1.82
CA SER A 98 11.59 5.28 3.04
C SER A 98 12.19 6.66 2.80
N PHE A 99 12.11 7.52 3.81
CA PHE A 99 12.85 8.77 3.85
C PHE A 99 14.23 8.64 4.50
N LEU A 100 14.52 7.47 5.06
CA LEU A 100 15.83 7.19 5.65
C LEU A 100 16.84 6.95 4.53
N ARG A 101 17.85 7.79 4.43
CA ARG A 101 19.08 7.43 3.74
C ARG A 101 19.69 6.25 4.50
N TYR A 102 20.44 5.42 3.80
CA TYR A 102 21.07 4.19 4.27
C TYR A 102 21.40 4.19 5.78
N ALA A 103 20.49 3.62 6.58
CA ALA A 103 20.65 3.57 8.01
C ALA A 103 21.84 2.68 8.41
N GLU A 104 22.51 3.03 9.50
CA GLU A 104 23.74 2.38 9.95
C GLU A 104 23.56 0.87 10.14
N TYR A 105 22.43 0.44 10.69
CA TYR A 105 22.10 -0.99 10.84
C TYR A 105 21.98 -1.74 9.50
N ALA A 106 21.51 -1.09 8.45
CA ALA A 106 21.40 -1.68 7.12
C ALA A 106 22.80 -1.92 6.50
N ARG A 107 23.75 -1.05 6.83
CA ARG A 107 25.16 -1.17 6.44
C ARG A 107 25.81 -2.39 7.08
N TYR A 108 25.60 -2.59 8.37
CA TYR A 108 26.13 -3.76 9.08
C TYR A 108 25.49 -5.08 8.64
N SER A 109 24.26 -5.05 8.20
CA SER A 109 23.51 -6.23 7.76
C SER A 109 23.63 -6.49 6.25
N PHE A 110 24.45 -5.72 5.53
CA PHE A 110 24.63 -5.81 4.08
C PHE A 110 23.31 -5.72 3.28
N PHE A 111 22.35 -4.98 3.77
CA PHE A 111 21.14 -4.71 3.00
C PHE A 111 21.46 -3.85 1.77
N PRO A 112 20.77 -4.05 0.64
CA PRO A 112 20.95 -3.23 -0.53
C PRO A 112 20.61 -1.77 -0.25
N LEU A 113 21.26 -0.85 -0.98
CA LEU A 113 20.91 0.56 -0.94
C LEU A 113 19.43 0.74 -1.30
N ILE A 114 18.73 1.49 -0.46
CA ILE A 114 17.32 1.77 -0.63
C ILE A 114 17.18 3.11 -1.35
N ARG A 115 16.34 3.14 -2.38
CA ARG A 115 15.93 4.39 -3.00
C ARG A 115 15.01 5.14 -2.03
N THR A 116 15.38 6.37 -1.67
CA THR A 116 14.49 7.25 -0.90
C THR A 116 13.41 7.79 -1.82
N GLY A 117 12.21 7.94 -1.30
CA GLY A 117 11.08 8.48 -2.06
C GLY A 117 9.75 8.18 -1.38
N TRP A 118 8.69 8.51 -2.07
CA TRP A 118 7.32 8.26 -1.64
C TRP A 118 6.44 7.87 -2.83
N VAL A 119 5.27 7.36 -2.55
CA VAL A 119 4.27 7.06 -3.55
C VAL A 119 3.15 8.08 -3.47
N THR A 120 2.73 8.58 -4.61
CA THR A 120 1.49 9.36 -4.74
C THR A 120 0.39 8.45 -5.27
N MET A 121 -0.79 8.54 -4.66
CA MET A 121 -2.00 7.85 -5.08
C MET A 121 -3.08 8.88 -5.37
N GLU A 122 -3.56 8.90 -6.60
CA GLU A 122 -4.64 9.76 -7.05
C GLU A 122 -5.91 8.93 -7.24
N PHE A 123 -6.98 9.34 -6.58
CA PHE A 123 -8.30 8.72 -6.70
C PHE A 123 -9.23 9.67 -7.43
N THR A 124 -9.76 9.22 -8.55
CA THR A 124 -10.78 9.94 -9.32
C THR A 124 -12.12 9.21 -9.26
N GLU A 125 -13.14 9.72 -9.92
CA GLU A 125 -14.43 9.02 -10.02
C GLU A 125 -14.35 7.75 -10.88
N ASN A 126 -13.37 7.66 -11.80
CA ASN A 126 -13.29 6.60 -12.79
C ASN A 126 -12.12 5.64 -12.58
N GLU A 127 -11.04 6.09 -11.95
CA GLU A 127 -9.79 5.33 -11.87
C GLU A 127 -8.94 5.72 -10.67
N ILE A 128 -7.97 4.84 -10.38
CA ILE A 128 -6.89 5.09 -9.43
C ILE A 128 -5.58 5.09 -10.19
N ASN A 129 -4.76 6.10 -9.96
CA ASN A 129 -3.40 6.18 -10.46
C ASN A 129 -2.40 6.19 -9.30
N CYS A 130 -1.34 5.41 -9.42
CA CYS A 130 -0.26 5.37 -8.43
C CYS A 130 1.07 5.52 -9.13
N TRP A 131 1.99 6.32 -8.56
CA TRP A 131 3.35 6.47 -9.08
C TRP A 131 4.37 6.78 -7.98
N GLU A 132 5.61 6.46 -8.29
CA GLU A 132 6.78 6.74 -7.44
C GLU A 132 7.30 8.15 -7.68
N ASN A 133 7.80 8.80 -6.60
CA ASN A 133 8.45 10.13 -6.64
C ASN A 133 9.85 10.08 -6.04
#